data_15965e015af60875fc45692790fa5313
#
_entry.id   15965e015af60875fc45692790fa5313
#
_cell.length_a   1.000
_cell.length_b   1.000
_cell.length_c   1.000
_cell.angle_alpha   90.00
_cell.angle_beta   90.00
_cell.angle_gamma   90.00
#
_symmetry.space_group_name_H-M   'P 1'
#
loop_
_entity.id
_entity.type
_entity.pdbx_description
1 polymer ?
#
loop_
_entity_poly.entity_id
_entity_poly.type
_entity_poly.pdbx_seq_one_letter_code
_entity_poly.pdbx_strand_id
1 'polypeptide(L)'
;MRARVLSFATAAFVLAVACGGLSGQPATTAAQKPPGPKTEYQARWDKLTPSGLFDEVEMIVDFAPGAWTSVHSHGGPGFVMVVTGEVTKRANGSETVYRAGQTWHEEAGEVHQAGNATSSPARAVAVVLLPKGAPITTDAAGAPKPAIPATITKMTFNEPTVASPLDQIRMVFDFAPGAWTPVHRHGGPALVTVLEGEMTLRQGGVDKVFKAGESWTEAAGQVHQAGNLSGAGARVVSNYLVPSGAQVTTVVTS
;
A
#
# COMPACT_ATOMS: atom_id res chain seq x y z
N MET A 1 13.02 63.73 8.91
CA MET A 1 13.83 64.08 10.10
C MET A 1 14.76 62.92 10.40
N ARG A 2 15.97 63.15 10.13
CA ARG A 2 17.28 62.82 10.68
C ARG A 2 17.38 61.63 11.68
N ALA A 3 18.19 60.72 11.23
CA ALA A 3 19.05 59.75 11.81
C ALA A 3 19.57 59.93 13.25
N ARG A 4 19.90 58.83 13.91
CA ARG A 4 21.17 58.71 14.65
C ARG A 4 21.62 57.26 14.78
N VAL A 5 22.77 57.04 14.19
CA VAL A 5 23.68 55.88 14.38
C VAL A 5 24.37 56.03 15.75
N LEU A 6 24.52 54.93 16.48
CA LEU A 6 25.53 54.85 17.56
C LEU A 6 26.24 53.47 17.45
N SER A 7 27.49 53.55 17.02
CA SER A 7 28.50 52.52 17.16
C SER A 7 29.02 52.51 18.58
N PHE A 8 29.24 51.31 19.16
CA PHE A 8 30.23 51.12 20.23
C PHE A 8 31.12 49.95 19.88
N ALA A 9 32.40 50.23 19.83
CA ALA A 9 33.50 49.30 19.66
C ALA A 9 34.12 48.98 21.02
N THR A 10 34.95 47.90 21.00
CA THR A 10 35.97 47.52 21.94
C THR A 10 35.52 46.74 23.19
N ALA A 11 36.11 45.59 23.54
CA ALA A 11 37.53 45.33 23.73
C ALA A 11 37.79 43.81 23.73
N ALA A 12 38.93 43.42 23.15
CA ALA A 12 39.52 42.08 23.27
C ALA A 12 40.06 41.83 24.67
N PHE A 13 39.76 40.68 25.26
CA PHE A 13 40.51 40.12 26.37
C PHE A 13 41.00 38.73 26.00
N VAL A 14 42.27 38.61 25.74
CA VAL A 14 43.00 37.33 25.63
C VAL A 14 43.24 36.83 27.03
N LEU A 15 42.71 35.69 27.37
CA LEU A 15 43.17 34.92 28.54
C LEU A 15 43.53 33.52 28.07
N ALA A 16 44.82 33.26 28.02
CA ALA A 16 45.36 31.91 27.87
C ALA A 16 45.24 31.19 29.20
N VAL A 17 44.56 30.07 29.24
CA VAL A 17 44.66 29.12 30.37
C VAL A 17 44.88 27.72 29.84
N ALA A 18 45.81 27.08 30.49
CA ALA A 18 46.53 25.87 30.22
C ALA A 18 45.73 24.59 29.94
N CYS A 19 46.43 23.70 29.26
CA CYS A 19 46.18 22.28 29.07
C CYS A 19 45.62 21.54 30.28
N GLY A 20 44.42 20.98 30.11
CA GLY A 20 43.94 19.84 30.89
C GLY A 20 43.40 18.83 29.89
N GLY A 21 44.16 17.78 29.60
CA GLY A 21 43.72 16.69 28.75
C GLY A 21 42.56 15.94 29.41
N LEU A 22 41.35 16.13 28.88
CA LEU A 22 40.23 15.22 29.08
C LEU A 22 40.10 14.39 27.81
N SER A 23 40.52 13.13 27.91
CA SER A 23 40.21 12.07 26.95
C SER A 23 38.68 11.88 26.92
N GLY A 24 38.02 12.69 26.12
CA GLY A 24 36.60 12.46 25.79
C GLY A 24 36.50 11.19 24.97
N GLN A 25 36.07 10.09 25.58
CA GLN A 25 35.53 8.97 24.80
C GLN A 25 34.45 9.53 23.85
N PRO A 26 34.48 9.16 22.56
CA PRO A 26 33.36 9.52 21.67
C PRO A 26 32.11 8.91 22.28
N ALA A 27 31.14 9.76 22.58
CA ALA A 27 29.82 9.30 22.95
C ALA A 27 29.34 8.39 21.83
N THR A 28 29.17 7.11 22.11
CA THR A 28 28.48 6.17 21.23
C THR A 28 27.07 6.68 21.12
N THR A 29 26.78 7.39 20.03
CA THR A 29 25.39 7.71 19.65
C THR A 29 24.66 6.37 19.55
N ALA A 30 23.74 6.12 20.46
CA ALA A 30 22.87 4.96 20.37
C ALA A 30 22.26 4.97 18.96
N ALA A 31 22.42 3.86 18.24
CA ALA A 31 21.89 3.73 16.89
C ALA A 31 20.40 4.06 16.92
N GLN A 32 20.01 5.15 16.27
CA GLN A 32 18.62 5.58 16.23
C GLN A 32 17.82 4.48 15.56
N LYS A 33 16.75 4.00 16.24
CA LYS A 33 15.85 3.00 15.67
C LYS A 33 15.39 3.49 14.29
N PRO A 34 15.46 2.66 13.24
CA PRO A 34 14.95 3.04 11.92
C PRO A 34 13.52 3.57 12.00
N PRO A 35 13.17 4.58 11.21
CA PRO A 35 11.79 5.04 11.14
C PRO A 35 10.89 3.90 10.66
N GLY A 36 9.66 3.84 11.19
CA GLY A 36 8.63 2.92 10.70
C GLY A 36 7.96 3.44 9.43
N PRO A 37 7.20 2.59 8.73
CA PRO A 37 6.36 3.02 7.63
C PRO A 37 5.21 3.90 8.14
N LYS A 38 4.72 4.80 7.27
CA LYS A 38 3.49 5.55 7.50
C LYS A 38 2.33 4.81 6.83
N THR A 39 1.28 4.48 7.58
CA THR A 39 0.01 4.03 6.97
C THR A 39 -0.67 5.23 6.35
N GLU A 40 -0.85 5.21 5.04
CA GLU A 40 -1.52 6.29 4.30
C GLU A 40 -3.02 6.05 4.23
N TYR A 41 -3.43 4.83 3.85
CA TYR A 41 -4.83 4.42 3.77
C TYR A 41 -5.04 3.05 4.37
N GLN A 42 -6.25 2.82 4.92
CA GLN A 42 -6.67 1.52 5.41
C GLN A 42 -8.16 1.32 5.13
N ALA A 43 -8.53 0.11 4.73
CA ALA A 43 -9.90 -0.35 4.61
C ALA A 43 -10.05 -1.76 5.15
N ARG A 44 -11.28 -2.10 5.57
CA ARG A 44 -11.62 -3.44 6.07
C ARG A 44 -13.01 -3.83 5.57
N TRP A 45 -13.14 -5.06 5.14
CA TRP A 45 -14.39 -5.72 4.79
C TRP A 45 -14.52 -6.96 5.65
N ASP A 46 -15.51 -6.96 6.52
CA ASP A 46 -15.64 -7.94 7.60
C ASP A 46 -16.55 -9.11 7.22
N LYS A 47 -16.30 -10.25 7.85
CA LYS A 47 -17.18 -11.43 7.86
C LYS A 47 -17.51 -11.96 6.47
N LEU A 48 -16.54 -11.93 5.58
CA LEU A 48 -16.68 -12.50 4.25
C LEU A 48 -16.73 -14.03 4.36
N THR A 49 -17.63 -14.64 3.57
CA THR A 49 -17.83 -16.09 3.56
C THR A 49 -17.67 -16.64 2.15
N PRO A 50 -16.44 -16.66 1.59
CA PRO A 50 -16.23 -17.28 0.28
C PRO A 50 -16.67 -18.73 0.30
N SER A 51 -17.32 -19.17 -0.77
CA SER A 51 -17.74 -20.56 -0.91
C SER A 51 -16.64 -21.41 -1.55
N GLY A 52 -16.14 -22.42 -0.83
CA GLY A 52 -15.14 -23.34 -1.37
C GLY A 52 -13.76 -22.70 -1.56
N LEU A 53 -12.98 -23.28 -2.48
CA LEU A 53 -11.67 -22.76 -2.84
C LEU A 53 -11.81 -21.49 -3.67
N PHE A 54 -10.95 -20.51 -3.42
CA PHE A 54 -10.93 -19.26 -4.16
C PHE A 54 -9.48 -18.79 -4.37
N ASP A 55 -9.31 -17.92 -5.37
CA ASP A 55 -8.07 -17.19 -5.59
C ASP A 55 -8.28 -15.73 -5.16
N GLU A 56 -7.25 -15.10 -4.61
CA GLU A 56 -7.21 -13.65 -4.42
C GLU A 56 -6.55 -13.03 -5.66
N VAL A 57 -7.32 -12.29 -6.45
CA VAL A 57 -6.82 -11.62 -7.64
C VAL A 57 -6.74 -10.12 -7.39
N GLU A 58 -5.52 -9.60 -7.31
CA GLU A 58 -5.27 -8.17 -7.23
C GLU A 58 -5.10 -7.59 -8.63
N MET A 59 -5.76 -6.45 -8.87
CA MET A 59 -5.61 -5.65 -10.08
C MET A 59 -5.20 -4.24 -9.71
N ILE A 60 -4.04 -3.79 -10.18
CA ILE A 60 -3.66 -2.39 -10.16
C ILE A 60 -4.15 -1.76 -11.46
N VAL A 61 -5.03 -0.78 -11.32
CA VAL A 61 -5.69 -0.14 -12.45
C VAL A 61 -5.23 1.31 -12.55
N ASP A 62 -4.48 1.59 -13.60
CA ASP A 62 -4.00 2.93 -13.94
C ASP A 62 -4.92 3.59 -14.95
N PHE A 63 -5.39 4.79 -14.60
CA PHE A 63 -6.28 5.59 -15.41
C PHE A 63 -5.58 6.88 -15.85
N ALA A 64 -5.18 6.96 -17.11
CA ALA A 64 -4.87 8.25 -17.73
C ALA A 64 -6.11 9.18 -17.71
N PRO A 65 -5.98 10.48 -17.89
CA PRO A 65 -7.12 11.37 -18.09
C PRO A 65 -8.06 10.85 -19.18
N GLY A 66 -9.34 10.71 -18.86
CA GLY A 66 -10.36 10.18 -19.77
C GLY A 66 -10.35 8.67 -19.99
N ALA A 67 -9.48 7.91 -19.30
CA ALA A 67 -9.42 6.45 -19.44
C ALA A 67 -10.53 5.75 -18.63
N TRP A 68 -11.05 4.65 -19.20
CA TRP A 68 -12.11 3.82 -18.61
C TRP A 68 -11.79 2.32 -18.75
N THR A 69 -12.32 1.50 -17.86
CA THR A 69 -12.41 0.05 -18.09
C THR A 69 -13.46 -0.23 -19.17
N SER A 70 -13.52 -1.44 -19.70
CA SER A 70 -14.75 -1.90 -20.38
C SER A 70 -15.92 -1.93 -19.40
N VAL A 71 -17.14 -1.99 -19.90
CA VAL A 71 -18.30 -2.35 -19.09
C VAL A 71 -18.23 -3.86 -18.85
N HIS A 72 -18.13 -4.29 -17.60
CA HIS A 72 -17.83 -5.68 -17.25
C HIS A 72 -18.39 -6.09 -15.90
N SER A 73 -18.25 -7.37 -15.58
CA SER A 73 -18.51 -7.93 -14.26
C SER A 73 -17.36 -8.86 -13.83
N HIS A 74 -17.30 -9.19 -12.55
CA HIS A 74 -16.35 -10.17 -11.98
C HIS A 74 -17.08 -11.43 -11.51
N GLY A 75 -16.39 -12.58 -11.58
CA GLY A 75 -16.92 -13.87 -11.13
C GLY A 75 -16.96 -14.04 -9.60
N GLY A 76 -16.42 -13.11 -8.85
CA GLY A 76 -16.44 -13.04 -7.40
C GLY A 76 -16.61 -11.60 -6.91
N PRO A 77 -16.83 -11.39 -5.59
CA PRO A 77 -16.95 -10.04 -5.03
C PRO A 77 -15.64 -9.27 -5.16
N GLY A 78 -15.74 -7.99 -5.52
CA GLY A 78 -14.64 -7.05 -5.70
C GLY A 78 -14.57 -6.01 -4.58
N PHE A 79 -13.36 -5.68 -4.17
CA PHE A 79 -13.07 -4.68 -3.13
C PHE A 79 -12.06 -3.69 -3.69
N VAL A 80 -12.48 -2.45 -3.88
CA VAL A 80 -11.68 -1.45 -4.58
C VAL A 80 -11.32 -0.29 -3.66
N MET A 81 -10.08 0.20 -3.79
CA MET A 81 -9.59 1.41 -3.13
C MET A 81 -8.92 2.31 -4.16
N VAL A 82 -9.28 3.58 -4.18
CA VAL A 82 -8.52 4.59 -4.93
C VAL A 82 -7.26 4.93 -4.14
N VAL A 83 -6.09 4.78 -4.74
CA VAL A 83 -4.80 5.07 -4.09
C VAL A 83 -4.20 6.40 -4.55
N THR A 84 -4.62 6.90 -5.71
CA THR A 84 -4.19 8.21 -6.23
C THR A 84 -5.28 8.81 -7.10
N GLY A 85 -5.50 10.11 -7.01
CA GLY A 85 -6.43 10.84 -7.87
C GLY A 85 -7.90 10.57 -7.55
N GLU A 86 -8.72 10.50 -8.60
CA GLU A 86 -10.17 10.39 -8.52
C GLU A 86 -10.68 9.39 -9.58
N VAL A 87 -11.53 8.46 -9.17
CA VAL A 87 -12.12 7.44 -10.04
C VAL A 87 -13.64 7.50 -9.95
N THR A 88 -14.32 7.49 -11.08
CA THR A 88 -15.78 7.42 -11.20
C THR A 88 -16.20 5.99 -11.46
N LYS A 89 -17.04 5.42 -10.58
CA LYS A 89 -17.73 4.14 -10.81
C LYS A 89 -19.09 4.41 -11.45
N ARG A 90 -19.43 3.65 -12.49
CA ARG A 90 -20.75 3.57 -13.12
C ARG A 90 -21.34 2.21 -12.89
N ALA A 91 -22.46 2.13 -12.23
CA ALA A 91 -23.21 0.89 -12.00
C ALA A 91 -24.68 1.19 -11.77
N ASN A 92 -25.57 0.30 -12.23
CA ASN A 92 -27.02 0.40 -11.98
C ASN A 92 -27.62 1.76 -12.36
N GLY A 93 -27.15 2.37 -13.46
CA GLY A 93 -27.63 3.67 -13.94
C GLY A 93 -27.16 4.88 -13.10
N SER A 94 -26.26 4.69 -12.16
CA SER A 94 -25.72 5.74 -11.29
C SER A 94 -24.23 5.93 -11.51
N GLU A 95 -23.74 7.14 -11.25
CA GLU A 95 -22.32 7.48 -11.19
C GLU A 95 -21.94 7.90 -9.76
N THR A 96 -20.83 7.37 -9.27
CA THR A 96 -20.28 7.75 -7.97
C THR A 96 -18.79 8.01 -8.10
N VAL A 97 -18.34 9.14 -7.56
CA VAL A 97 -16.94 9.54 -7.58
C VAL A 97 -16.25 9.16 -6.27
N TYR A 98 -15.10 8.51 -6.39
CA TYR A 98 -14.26 8.10 -5.28
C TYR A 98 -12.88 8.76 -5.38
N ARG A 99 -12.39 9.30 -4.27
CA ARG A 99 -11.07 9.93 -4.15
C ARG A 99 -10.07 9.03 -3.44
N ALA A 100 -8.81 9.38 -3.51
CA ALA A 100 -7.74 8.67 -2.81
C ALA A 100 -8.11 8.38 -1.34
N GLY A 101 -7.91 7.12 -0.91
CA GLY A 101 -8.33 6.57 0.38
C GLY A 101 -9.78 6.07 0.44
N GLN A 102 -10.65 6.45 -0.50
CA GLN A 102 -12.02 5.97 -0.54
C GLN A 102 -12.12 4.61 -1.22
N THR A 103 -13.17 3.86 -0.84
CA THR A 103 -13.38 2.47 -1.26
C THR A 103 -14.81 2.24 -1.72
N TRP A 104 -14.98 1.19 -2.54
CA TRP A 104 -16.28 0.63 -2.84
C TRP A 104 -16.20 -0.89 -2.90
N HIS A 105 -17.36 -1.52 -2.89
CA HIS A 105 -17.56 -2.95 -3.04
C HIS A 105 -18.30 -3.23 -4.34
N GLU A 106 -18.03 -4.37 -4.95
CA GLU A 106 -18.67 -4.89 -6.15
C GLU A 106 -19.17 -6.30 -5.86
N GLU A 107 -20.47 -6.53 -6.07
CA GLU A 107 -21.05 -7.86 -5.94
C GLU A 107 -20.58 -8.76 -7.10
N ALA A 108 -20.50 -10.06 -6.86
CA ALA A 108 -20.24 -11.02 -7.92
C ALA A 108 -21.30 -10.88 -9.02
N GLY A 109 -20.86 -10.73 -10.27
CA GLY A 109 -21.74 -10.52 -11.42
C GLY A 109 -22.31 -9.10 -11.58
N GLU A 110 -22.02 -8.15 -10.68
CA GLU A 110 -22.42 -6.75 -10.85
C GLU A 110 -21.80 -6.17 -12.11
N VAL A 111 -22.65 -5.69 -13.03
CA VAL A 111 -22.18 -5.03 -14.26
C VAL A 111 -21.86 -3.58 -13.95
N HIS A 112 -20.59 -3.20 -14.18
CA HIS A 112 -20.09 -1.87 -13.85
C HIS A 112 -19.00 -1.41 -14.83
N GLN A 113 -18.59 -0.15 -14.67
CA GLN A 113 -17.48 0.48 -15.36
C GLN A 113 -16.79 1.44 -14.39
N ALA A 114 -15.47 1.48 -14.39
CA ALA A 114 -14.69 2.47 -13.65
C ALA A 114 -13.84 3.31 -14.61
N GLY A 115 -13.63 4.58 -14.28
CA GLY A 115 -12.84 5.47 -15.13
C GLY A 115 -12.46 6.78 -14.47
N ASN A 116 -11.63 7.53 -15.17
CA ASN A 116 -11.12 8.82 -14.75
C ASN A 116 -11.70 9.93 -15.62
N ALA A 117 -12.68 10.65 -15.07
CA ALA A 117 -13.29 11.79 -15.75
C ALA A 117 -12.52 13.12 -15.55
N THR A 118 -11.37 13.08 -14.87
CA THR A 118 -10.55 14.27 -14.56
C THR A 118 -9.41 14.47 -15.57
N SER A 119 -8.69 15.59 -15.43
CA SER A 119 -7.50 15.90 -16.22
C SER A 119 -6.18 15.41 -15.61
N SER A 120 -6.20 14.78 -14.43
CA SER A 120 -5.03 14.24 -13.74
C SER A 120 -5.08 12.72 -13.70
N PRO A 121 -3.93 12.00 -13.72
CA PRO A 121 -3.92 10.54 -13.60
C PRO A 121 -4.55 10.06 -12.29
N ALA A 122 -5.12 8.86 -12.32
CA ALA A 122 -5.64 8.19 -11.15
C ALA A 122 -5.19 6.72 -11.13
N ARG A 123 -5.14 6.12 -9.94
CA ARG A 123 -4.85 4.70 -9.73
C ARG A 123 -5.80 4.13 -8.68
N ALA A 124 -6.33 2.95 -8.97
CA ALA A 124 -7.07 2.16 -8.01
C ALA A 124 -6.44 0.76 -7.86
N VAL A 125 -6.65 0.16 -6.70
CA VAL A 125 -6.34 -1.26 -6.43
C VAL A 125 -7.65 -1.97 -6.18
N ALA A 126 -7.96 -2.96 -7.01
CA ALA A 126 -9.10 -3.85 -6.87
C ALA A 126 -8.61 -5.24 -6.46
N VAL A 127 -9.27 -5.87 -5.52
CA VAL A 127 -9.09 -7.29 -5.20
C VAL A 127 -10.40 -8.01 -5.39
N VAL A 128 -10.37 -9.12 -6.12
CA VAL A 128 -11.51 -10.01 -6.30
C VAL A 128 -11.21 -11.32 -5.56
N LEU A 129 -12.13 -11.73 -4.68
CA LEU A 129 -12.11 -13.09 -4.11
C LEU A 129 -12.83 -14.01 -5.09
N LEU A 130 -12.07 -14.62 -5.98
CA LEU A 130 -12.56 -15.32 -7.15
C LEU A 130 -12.77 -16.81 -6.85
N PRO A 131 -14.00 -17.33 -6.84
CA PRO A 131 -14.24 -18.77 -6.74
C PRO A 131 -13.42 -19.52 -7.80
N LYS A 132 -12.85 -20.67 -7.42
CA LYS A 132 -11.96 -21.44 -8.29
C LYS A 132 -12.62 -21.76 -9.63
N GLY A 133 -11.95 -21.40 -10.72
CA GLY A 133 -12.45 -21.60 -12.09
C GLY A 133 -13.43 -20.55 -12.61
N ALA A 134 -13.84 -19.58 -11.79
CA ALA A 134 -14.67 -18.48 -12.26
C ALA A 134 -13.85 -17.49 -13.12
N PRO A 135 -14.46 -16.79 -14.09
CA PRO A 135 -13.76 -15.78 -14.88
C PRO A 135 -13.44 -14.55 -14.02
N ILE A 136 -12.20 -14.03 -14.14
CA ILE A 136 -11.83 -12.79 -13.43
C ILE A 136 -12.70 -11.63 -13.88
N THR A 137 -12.88 -11.50 -15.20
CA THR A 137 -13.62 -10.41 -15.84
C THR A 137 -14.42 -10.98 -17.00
N THR A 138 -15.68 -10.56 -17.13
CA THR A 138 -16.55 -10.85 -18.27
C THR A 138 -17.07 -9.52 -18.81
N ASP A 139 -16.69 -9.19 -20.05
CA ASP A 139 -17.19 -7.98 -20.72
C ASP A 139 -18.70 -8.09 -20.99
N ALA A 140 -19.40 -6.99 -20.78
CA ALA A 140 -20.84 -6.93 -21.06
C ALA A 140 -21.08 -6.99 -22.57
N ALA A 141 -21.95 -7.91 -23.00
CA ALA A 141 -22.27 -8.11 -24.40
C ALA A 141 -22.83 -6.83 -25.06
N GLY A 142 -22.27 -6.45 -26.22
CA GLY A 142 -22.71 -5.28 -26.96
C GLY A 142 -22.31 -3.92 -26.38
N ALA A 143 -21.63 -3.88 -25.24
CA ALA A 143 -21.15 -2.62 -24.68
C ALA A 143 -20.01 -2.03 -25.55
N PRO A 144 -19.99 -0.69 -25.75
CA PRO A 144 -18.92 -0.05 -26.51
C PRO A 144 -17.60 -0.18 -25.75
N LYS A 145 -16.52 -0.37 -26.48
CA LYS A 145 -15.17 -0.31 -25.90
C LYS A 145 -14.81 1.13 -25.55
N PRO A 146 -14.08 1.38 -24.46
CA PRO A 146 -13.61 2.71 -24.11
C PRO A 146 -12.66 3.26 -25.18
N ALA A 147 -12.78 4.55 -25.50
CA ALA A 147 -11.88 5.23 -26.43
C ALA A 147 -10.43 5.26 -25.92
N ILE A 148 -10.26 5.43 -24.61
CA ILE A 148 -8.99 5.35 -23.90
C ILE A 148 -9.15 4.25 -22.84
N PRO A 149 -8.55 3.06 -23.03
CA PRO A 149 -8.64 1.99 -22.06
C PRO A 149 -7.75 2.26 -20.84
N ALA A 150 -8.19 1.82 -19.66
CA ALA A 150 -7.35 1.75 -18.48
C ALA A 150 -6.27 0.68 -18.65
N THR A 151 -5.10 0.90 -18.03
CA THR A 151 -4.03 -0.10 -17.96
C THR A 151 -4.21 -0.95 -16.70
N ILE A 152 -4.19 -2.27 -16.84
CA ILE A 152 -4.44 -3.20 -15.73
C ILE A 152 -3.26 -4.16 -15.59
N THR A 153 -2.62 -4.15 -14.42
CA THR A 153 -1.64 -5.16 -13.99
C THR A 153 -2.31 -6.10 -13.00
N LYS A 154 -2.15 -7.42 -13.19
CA LYS A 154 -2.81 -8.44 -12.38
C LYS A 154 -1.80 -9.31 -11.64
N MET A 155 -2.06 -9.58 -10.38
CA MET A 155 -1.38 -10.56 -9.55
C MET A 155 -2.42 -11.54 -8.99
N THR A 156 -2.03 -12.81 -8.83
CA THR A 156 -2.92 -13.84 -8.29
C THR A 156 -2.23 -14.55 -7.14
N PHE A 157 -2.88 -14.58 -5.99
CA PHE A 157 -2.54 -15.45 -4.88
C PHE A 157 -3.49 -16.66 -4.93
N ASN A 158 -2.95 -17.79 -5.39
CA ASN A 158 -3.75 -18.98 -5.60
C ASN A 158 -4.10 -19.66 -4.27
N GLU A 159 -5.39 -19.92 -4.08
CA GLU A 159 -5.91 -20.73 -2.97
C GLU A 159 -5.33 -20.36 -1.59
N PRO A 160 -5.41 -19.06 -1.17
CA PRO A 160 -4.91 -18.67 0.14
C PRO A 160 -5.63 -19.45 1.24
N THR A 161 -4.84 -20.03 2.16
CA THR A 161 -5.40 -20.81 3.27
C THR A 161 -5.79 -19.88 4.41
N VAL A 162 -7.08 -19.70 4.62
CA VAL A 162 -7.65 -18.89 5.71
C VAL A 162 -8.99 -19.45 6.15
N ALA A 163 -9.26 -19.42 7.48
CA ALA A 163 -10.54 -19.87 8.01
C ALA A 163 -11.66 -18.87 7.70
N SER A 164 -12.84 -19.39 7.35
CA SER A 164 -14.07 -18.61 7.14
C SER A 164 -14.93 -18.61 8.42
N PRO A 165 -15.65 -17.51 8.75
CA PRO A 165 -15.64 -16.23 8.03
C PRO A 165 -14.29 -15.51 8.15
N LEU A 166 -13.93 -14.77 7.13
CA LEU A 166 -12.69 -14.02 7.08
C LEU A 166 -12.95 -12.51 6.93
N ASP A 167 -11.95 -11.72 7.28
CA ASP A 167 -11.92 -10.29 7.02
C ASP A 167 -10.83 -10.03 5.98
N GLN A 168 -11.14 -9.20 4.99
CA GLN A 168 -10.15 -8.63 4.09
C GLN A 168 -9.77 -7.26 4.60
N ILE A 169 -8.48 -7.03 4.82
CA ILE A 169 -7.95 -5.74 5.21
C ILE A 169 -6.96 -5.28 4.13
N ARG A 170 -7.11 -4.05 3.68
CA ARG A 170 -6.14 -3.42 2.79
C ARG A 170 -5.50 -2.25 3.48
N MET A 171 -4.17 -2.17 3.36
CA MET A 171 -3.39 -1.05 3.85
C MET A 171 -2.45 -0.56 2.74
N VAL A 172 -2.32 0.75 2.63
CA VAL A 172 -1.31 1.40 1.79
C VAL A 172 -0.30 2.05 2.72
N PHE A 173 0.97 1.72 2.50
CA PHE A 173 2.07 2.23 3.31
C PHE A 173 3.06 3.02 2.47
N ASP A 174 3.53 4.13 3.03
CA ASP A 174 4.69 4.87 2.56
C ASP A 174 5.91 4.55 3.43
N PHE A 175 7.01 4.18 2.76
CA PHE A 175 8.30 3.92 3.38
C PHE A 175 9.31 4.97 2.95
N ALA A 176 9.74 5.81 3.87
CA ALA A 176 10.89 6.66 3.65
C ALA A 176 12.18 5.82 3.46
N PRO A 177 13.24 6.36 2.85
CA PRO A 177 14.54 5.71 2.82
C PRO A 177 14.99 5.26 4.21
N GLY A 178 15.41 4.00 4.34
CA GLY A 178 15.82 3.40 5.61
C GLY A 178 14.68 2.99 6.56
N ALA A 179 13.41 3.17 6.18
CA ALA A 179 12.28 2.76 7.00
C ALA A 179 12.10 1.24 7.01
N TRP A 180 11.80 0.68 8.19
CA TRP A 180 11.55 -0.75 8.39
C TRP A 180 10.32 -0.98 9.26
N THR A 181 9.56 -2.04 8.96
CA THR A 181 8.61 -2.57 9.94
C THR A 181 9.36 -3.17 11.13
N PRO A 182 8.76 -3.28 12.32
CA PRO A 182 9.28 -4.20 13.34
C PRO A 182 9.27 -5.63 12.81
N VAL A 183 10.01 -6.54 13.45
CA VAL A 183 9.85 -7.99 13.21
C VAL A 183 8.46 -8.38 13.62
N HIS A 184 7.70 -9.02 12.73
CA HIS A 184 6.29 -9.30 12.97
C HIS A 184 5.81 -10.54 12.20
N ARG A 185 4.56 -10.91 12.46
CA ARG A 185 3.80 -11.94 11.74
C ARG A 185 2.35 -11.51 11.61
N HIS A 186 1.64 -12.13 10.66
CA HIS A 186 0.21 -11.86 10.44
C HIS A 186 -0.67 -13.02 10.90
N GLY A 187 -1.92 -12.72 11.30
CA GLY A 187 -2.92 -13.70 11.71
C GLY A 187 -3.53 -14.51 10.56
N GLY A 188 -3.24 -14.13 9.33
CA GLY A 188 -3.63 -14.81 8.11
C GLY A 188 -2.65 -14.50 6.99
N PRO A 189 -2.84 -15.07 5.78
CA PRO A 189 -1.97 -14.79 4.64
C PRO A 189 -2.10 -13.35 4.16
N ALA A 190 -1.04 -12.84 3.49
CA ALA A 190 -1.02 -11.53 2.85
C ALA A 190 -0.46 -11.61 1.43
N LEU A 191 -0.99 -10.75 0.55
CA LEU A 191 -0.41 -10.40 -0.74
C LEU A 191 0.05 -8.95 -0.66
N VAL A 192 1.35 -8.72 -0.90
CA VAL A 192 1.96 -7.39 -0.86
C VAL A 192 2.50 -7.03 -2.23
N THR A 193 2.17 -5.84 -2.73
CA THR A 193 2.62 -5.35 -4.03
C THR A 193 3.28 -4.00 -3.89
N VAL A 194 4.43 -3.84 -4.53
CA VAL A 194 5.14 -2.55 -4.61
C VAL A 194 4.47 -1.68 -5.67
N LEU A 195 3.87 -0.58 -5.24
CA LEU A 195 3.23 0.40 -6.14
C LEU A 195 4.25 1.39 -6.72
N GLU A 196 5.25 1.77 -5.91
CA GLU A 196 6.29 2.73 -6.28
C GLU A 196 7.58 2.41 -5.54
N GLY A 197 8.72 2.65 -6.19
CA GLY A 197 10.05 2.47 -5.59
C GLY A 197 10.50 1.01 -5.48
N GLU A 198 11.17 0.69 -4.40
CA GLU A 198 11.79 -0.61 -4.15
C GLU A 198 11.66 -0.99 -2.68
N MET A 199 11.35 -2.26 -2.41
CA MET A 199 11.19 -2.81 -1.07
C MET A 199 12.07 -4.04 -0.88
N THR A 200 12.54 -4.23 0.34
CA THR A 200 13.26 -5.43 0.77
C THR A 200 12.42 -6.20 1.77
N LEU A 201 12.10 -7.45 1.44
CA LEU A 201 11.54 -8.43 2.38
C LEU A 201 12.69 -9.20 3.03
N ARG A 202 12.74 -9.20 4.37
CA ARG A 202 13.68 -10.01 5.16
C ARG A 202 12.95 -11.12 5.87
N GLN A 203 13.33 -12.37 5.56
CA GLN A 203 12.67 -13.55 6.06
C GLN A 203 13.66 -14.71 6.19
N GLY A 204 13.66 -15.37 7.36
CA GLY A 204 14.58 -16.51 7.59
C GLY A 204 16.06 -16.14 7.43
N GLY A 205 16.45 -14.87 7.67
CA GLY A 205 17.81 -14.37 7.48
C GLY A 205 18.18 -14.06 6.01
N VAL A 206 17.23 -14.13 5.08
CA VAL A 206 17.44 -13.83 3.65
C VAL A 206 16.71 -12.54 3.29
N ASP A 207 17.39 -11.65 2.58
CA ASP A 207 16.84 -10.43 2.01
C ASP A 207 16.48 -10.67 0.54
N LYS A 208 15.27 -10.28 0.15
CA LYS A 208 14.81 -10.28 -1.24
C LYS A 208 14.24 -8.93 -1.60
N VAL A 209 14.69 -8.39 -2.72
CA VAL A 209 14.28 -7.07 -3.21
C VAL A 209 13.14 -7.22 -4.22
N PHE A 210 12.15 -6.32 -4.12
CA PHE A 210 11.00 -6.21 -5.02
C PHE A 210 10.86 -4.77 -5.50
N LYS A 211 10.61 -4.59 -6.78
CA LYS A 211 10.46 -3.28 -7.44
C LYS A 211 9.00 -3.00 -7.75
N ALA A 212 8.71 -1.76 -8.13
CA ALA A 212 7.37 -1.35 -8.56
C ALA A 212 6.79 -2.32 -9.60
N GLY A 213 5.58 -2.80 -9.36
CA GLY A 213 4.88 -3.82 -10.13
C GLY A 213 5.16 -5.27 -9.69
N GLU A 214 6.13 -5.51 -8.82
CA GLU A 214 6.40 -6.84 -8.26
C GLU A 214 5.66 -7.05 -6.94
N SER A 215 5.39 -8.32 -6.61
CA SER A 215 4.65 -8.71 -5.42
C SER A 215 5.26 -9.94 -4.74
N TRP A 216 4.91 -10.12 -3.47
CA TRP A 216 5.19 -11.32 -2.70
C TRP A 216 4.01 -11.73 -1.84
N THR A 217 4.01 -12.97 -1.40
CA THR A 217 3.02 -13.49 -0.46
C THR A 217 3.66 -13.83 0.87
N GLU A 218 2.90 -13.68 1.94
CA GLU A 218 3.29 -13.99 3.31
C GLU A 218 2.30 -15.00 3.87
N ALA A 219 2.80 -16.15 4.34
CA ALA A 219 1.94 -17.15 4.98
C ALA A 219 1.51 -16.71 6.38
N ALA A 220 0.35 -17.17 6.84
CA ALA A 220 -0.12 -16.95 8.20
C ALA A 220 0.95 -17.38 9.23
N GLY A 221 1.22 -16.53 10.20
CA GLY A 221 2.20 -16.77 11.27
C GLY A 221 3.67 -16.68 10.88
N GLN A 222 3.98 -16.43 9.62
CA GLN A 222 5.36 -16.33 9.12
C GLN A 222 6.04 -15.06 9.64
N VAL A 223 7.18 -15.22 10.33
CA VAL A 223 7.94 -14.11 10.92
C VAL A 223 8.82 -13.45 9.86
N HIS A 224 8.70 -12.15 9.70
CA HIS A 224 9.42 -11.37 8.71
C HIS A 224 9.55 -9.88 9.08
N GLN A 225 10.26 -9.14 8.24
CA GLN A 225 10.34 -7.67 8.19
C GLN A 225 10.28 -7.21 6.75
N ALA A 226 9.69 -6.05 6.52
CA ALA A 226 9.80 -5.35 5.24
C ALA A 226 10.39 -3.96 5.46
N GLY A 227 11.22 -3.51 4.53
CA GLY A 227 11.89 -2.21 4.64
C GLY A 227 12.30 -1.64 3.29
N ASN A 228 12.59 -0.36 3.30
CA ASN A 228 13.09 0.36 2.14
C ASN A 228 14.58 0.66 2.32
N LEU A 229 15.45 -0.09 1.65
CA LEU A 229 16.90 0.13 1.63
C LEU A 229 17.34 1.02 0.47
N SER A 230 16.43 1.45 -0.40
CA SER A 230 16.76 2.36 -1.50
C SER A 230 16.96 3.80 -1.02
N GLY A 231 17.53 4.64 -1.88
CA GLY A 231 17.71 6.08 -1.61
C GLY A 231 16.46 6.95 -1.86
N ALA A 232 15.36 6.36 -2.33
CA ALA A 232 14.10 7.03 -2.65
C ALA A 232 12.95 6.49 -1.79
N GLY A 233 11.82 7.19 -1.74
CA GLY A 233 10.61 6.68 -1.11
C GLY A 233 10.06 5.45 -1.83
N ALA A 234 9.35 4.59 -1.10
CA ALA A 234 8.61 3.47 -1.65
C ALA A 234 7.17 3.46 -1.14
N ARG A 235 6.24 2.98 -1.96
CA ARG A 235 4.83 2.80 -1.60
C ARG A 235 4.43 1.36 -1.90
N VAL A 236 3.73 0.74 -0.94
CA VAL A 236 3.21 -0.62 -1.10
C VAL A 236 1.73 -0.67 -0.76
N VAL A 237 1.03 -1.61 -1.37
CA VAL A 237 -0.27 -2.07 -0.92
C VAL A 237 -0.14 -3.47 -0.35
N SER A 238 -0.75 -3.70 0.82
CA SER A 238 -0.81 -5.01 1.47
C SER A 238 -2.27 -5.40 1.63
N ASN A 239 -2.63 -6.56 1.11
CA ASN A 239 -3.94 -7.18 1.29
C ASN A 239 -3.79 -8.35 2.26
N TYR A 240 -4.54 -8.34 3.34
CA TYR A 240 -4.54 -9.37 4.36
C TYR A 240 -5.88 -10.10 4.35
N LEU A 241 -5.83 -11.42 4.38
CA LEU A 241 -6.99 -12.27 4.59
C LEU A 241 -6.85 -12.94 5.96
N VAL A 242 -7.60 -12.49 6.95
CA VAL A 242 -7.48 -13.01 8.31
C VAL A 242 -8.80 -13.62 8.78
N PRO A 243 -8.81 -14.68 9.62
CA PRO A 243 -10.04 -15.14 10.25
C PRO A 243 -10.74 -13.97 10.95
N SER A 244 -12.08 -13.87 10.83
CA SER A 244 -12.83 -12.75 11.39
C SER A 244 -12.57 -12.57 12.88
N GLY A 245 -12.19 -11.35 13.26
CA GLY A 245 -11.82 -10.99 14.63
C GLY A 245 -10.38 -11.30 15.01
N ALA A 246 -9.59 -11.95 14.14
CA ALA A 246 -8.17 -12.18 14.40
C ALA A 246 -7.35 -10.88 14.30
N GLN A 247 -6.24 -10.84 15.02
CA GLN A 247 -5.29 -9.75 14.95
C GLN A 247 -4.55 -9.78 13.61
N VAL A 248 -4.53 -8.66 12.88
CA VAL A 248 -3.85 -8.58 11.57
C VAL A 248 -2.35 -8.76 11.72
N THR A 249 -1.74 -8.04 12.66
CA THR A 249 -0.28 -8.01 12.84
C THR A 249 0.08 -8.18 14.31
N THR A 250 1.03 -9.05 14.61
CA THR A 250 1.62 -9.24 15.95
C THR A 250 3.11 -8.98 15.86
N VAL A 251 3.61 -8.00 16.61
CA VAL A 251 5.06 -7.74 16.74
C VAL A 251 5.70 -8.88 17.51
N VAL A 252 6.83 -9.38 17.01
CA VAL A 252 7.65 -10.40 17.66
C VAL A 252 8.75 -9.69 18.43
N THR A 253 8.70 -9.76 19.76
CA THR A 253 9.79 -9.30 20.63
C THR A 253 10.76 -10.46 20.84
N SER A 254 12.06 -10.23 20.62
CA SER A 254 13.14 -11.15 20.97
C SER A 254 13.30 -11.27 22.47
#